data_d1579a589c7cb1fa3bbabc28047a8425
#
_entry.id   d1579a589c7cb1fa3bbabc28047a8425
#
_cell.length_a   1.000
_cell.length_b   1.000
_cell.length_c   1.000
_cell.angle_alpha   90.00
_cell.angle_beta   90.00
_cell.angle_gamma   90.00
#
_symmetry.space_group_name_H-M   'P 1'
#
loop_
_entity.id
_entity.type
_entity.pdbx_description
1 polymer ?
#
loop_
_entity_poly.entity_id
_entity_poly.type
_entity_poly.pdbx_seq_one_letter_code
_entity_poly.pdbx_strand_id
1 'polypeptide(L)'
;MMMLGMTILLAGLGFKIAAFPFHMWAPDTYEAASTPFVAWLAVAPKAAGFIALTRLYVEGMGQASLVWQPTVAAVAGMTIVTGNLMAIPQQNIKRLLAYSGIAHIGYMLIGLASLSSNGIAMVLFYLVAYLFGNMGAFFVVEAVSRSEKSDQIVAYRGLAQRSPLLALAMLVFLLSLGGIPFVARSEERRVGKEC
;
A
#
# COMPACT_ATOMS: atom_id res chain seq x y z
N MET A 1 4.52 -17.05 -26.42
CA MET A 1 4.64 -17.82 -25.17
C MET A 1 5.16 -16.97 -24.00
N MET A 2 6.27 -16.23 -24.15
CA MET A 2 6.84 -15.40 -23.06
C MET A 2 5.87 -14.33 -22.52
N MET A 3 5.21 -13.58 -23.40
CA MET A 3 4.20 -12.57 -22.99
C MET A 3 3.07 -13.19 -22.15
N LEU A 4 2.54 -14.33 -22.54
CA LEU A 4 1.48 -15.02 -21.81
C LEU A 4 1.96 -15.43 -20.42
N GLY A 5 3.19 -15.97 -20.30
CA GLY A 5 3.78 -16.31 -19.00
C GLY A 5 3.95 -15.09 -18.10
N MET A 6 4.42 -13.97 -18.65
CA MET A 6 4.57 -12.70 -17.90
C MET A 6 3.24 -12.15 -17.39
N THR A 7 2.19 -12.18 -18.21
CA THR A 7 0.86 -11.70 -17.79
C THR A 7 0.23 -12.60 -16.74
N ILE A 8 0.40 -13.91 -16.82
CA ILE A 8 -0.08 -14.85 -15.81
C ILE A 8 0.67 -14.67 -14.47
N LEU A 9 1.99 -14.49 -14.53
CA LEU A 9 2.78 -14.18 -13.33
C LEU A 9 2.37 -12.84 -12.70
N LEU A 10 2.15 -11.82 -13.52
CA LEU A 10 1.66 -10.52 -13.04
C LEU A 10 0.27 -10.65 -12.41
N ALA A 11 -0.63 -11.46 -12.96
CA ALA A 11 -1.94 -11.71 -12.39
C ALA A 11 -1.84 -12.41 -11.03
N GLY A 12 -1.04 -13.46 -10.91
CA GLY A 12 -0.87 -14.21 -9.66
C GLY A 12 -0.21 -13.37 -8.55
N LEU A 13 0.88 -12.67 -8.86
CA LEU A 13 1.53 -11.77 -7.91
C LEU A 13 0.69 -10.51 -7.66
N GLY A 14 0.00 -10.00 -8.68
CA GLY A 14 -0.96 -8.90 -8.58
C GLY A 14 -2.10 -9.21 -7.61
N PHE A 15 -2.63 -10.43 -7.63
CA PHE A 15 -3.60 -10.88 -6.64
C PHE A 15 -3.00 -10.86 -5.23
N LYS A 16 -1.79 -11.39 -5.06
CA LYS A 16 -1.12 -11.44 -3.75
C LYS A 16 -0.87 -10.06 -3.14
N ILE A 17 -0.47 -9.08 -3.94
CA ILE A 17 -0.26 -7.70 -3.50
C ILE A 17 -1.53 -6.86 -3.50
N ALA A 18 -2.64 -7.36 -4.03
CA ALA A 18 -3.91 -6.65 -4.24
C ALA A 18 -3.80 -5.47 -5.22
N ALA A 19 -3.11 -5.68 -6.37
CA ALA A 19 -3.10 -4.74 -7.48
C ALA A 19 -4.36 -4.86 -8.35
N PHE A 20 -4.76 -3.76 -9.02
CA PHE A 20 -5.85 -3.79 -9.98
C PHE A 20 -5.53 -4.75 -11.15
N PRO A 21 -6.50 -5.55 -11.64
CA PRO A 21 -7.90 -5.67 -11.22
C PRO A 21 -8.13 -6.67 -10.07
N PHE A 22 -7.09 -7.28 -9.51
CA PHE A 22 -7.17 -8.40 -8.57
C PHE A 22 -7.26 -7.97 -7.09
N HIS A 23 -7.66 -6.73 -6.80
CA HIS A 23 -7.66 -6.13 -5.46
C HIS A 23 -8.93 -6.36 -4.64
N MET A 24 -10.02 -6.85 -5.26
CA MET A 24 -11.36 -6.87 -4.67
C MET A 24 -11.46 -7.62 -3.34
N TRP A 25 -10.63 -8.62 -3.12
CA TRP A 25 -10.62 -9.43 -1.90
C TRP A 25 -10.13 -8.67 -0.66
N ALA A 26 -9.25 -7.68 -0.84
CA ALA A 26 -8.54 -7.05 0.27
C ALA A 26 -9.45 -6.20 1.18
N PRO A 27 -10.33 -5.30 0.68
CA PRO A 27 -11.21 -4.51 1.54
C PRO A 27 -12.16 -5.37 2.37
N ASP A 28 -12.74 -6.41 1.78
CA ASP A 28 -13.70 -7.29 2.46
C ASP A 28 -13.00 -8.16 3.52
N THR A 29 -11.82 -8.67 3.19
CA THR A 29 -11.00 -9.42 4.15
C THR A 29 -10.54 -8.55 5.32
N TYR A 30 -10.17 -7.28 5.07
CA TYR A 30 -9.73 -6.37 6.12
C TYR A 30 -10.87 -5.99 7.06
N GLU A 31 -12.09 -5.84 6.54
CA GLU A 31 -13.26 -5.58 7.36
C GLU A 31 -13.64 -6.77 8.24
N ALA A 32 -13.64 -7.99 7.67
CA ALA A 32 -14.10 -9.19 8.35
C ALA A 32 -13.10 -9.76 9.37
N ALA A 33 -11.80 -9.57 9.15
CA ALA A 33 -10.78 -10.19 9.98
C ALA A 33 -10.45 -9.35 11.24
N SER A 34 -9.83 -10.02 12.23
CA SER A 34 -9.33 -9.34 13.43
C SER A 34 -8.23 -8.32 13.09
N THR A 35 -8.27 -7.17 13.73
CA THR A 35 -7.36 -6.04 13.42
C THR A 35 -5.87 -6.40 13.52
N PRO A 36 -5.39 -7.19 14.51
CA PRO A 36 -3.98 -7.60 14.56
C PRO A 36 -3.56 -8.47 13.37
N PHE A 37 -4.45 -9.35 12.91
CA PHE A 37 -4.21 -10.17 11.73
C PHE A 37 -4.17 -9.31 10.46
N VAL A 38 -5.08 -8.34 10.35
CA VAL A 38 -5.12 -7.39 9.23
C VAL A 38 -3.85 -6.53 9.19
N ALA A 39 -3.35 -6.08 10.34
CA ALA A 39 -2.09 -5.33 10.42
C ALA A 39 -0.93 -6.11 9.80
N TRP A 40 -0.80 -7.40 10.13
CA TRP A 40 0.19 -8.29 9.54
C TRP A 40 -0.06 -8.54 8.05
N LEU A 41 -1.32 -8.85 7.67
CA LEU A 41 -1.72 -9.14 6.29
C LEU A 41 -1.50 -7.93 5.36
N ALA A 42 -1.66 -6.73 5.88
CA ALA A 42 -1.48 -5.50 5.14
C ALA A 42 -0.02 -5.24 4.71
N VAL A 43 0.95 -5.85 5.38
CA VAL A 43 2.38 -5.58 5.16
C VAL A 43 3.16 -6.80 4.69
N ALA A 44 3.15 -7.89 5.44
CA ALA A 44 4.04 -9.02 5.19
C ALA A 44 3.84 -9.69 3.82
N PRO A 45 2.61 -10.05 3.39
CA PRO A 45 2.39 -10.64 2.07
C PRO A 45 2.71 -9.70 0.92
N LYS A 46 2.47 -8.37 1.11
CA LYS A 46 2.77 -7.36 0.11
C LYS A 46 4.28 -7.20 -0.07
N ALA A 47 5.03 -7.10 1.02
CA ALA A 47 6.49 -7.04 0.96
C ALA A 47 7.08 -8.26 0.25
N ALA A 48 6.63 -9.47 0.61
CA ALA A 48 7.05 -10.70 -0.06
C ALA A 48 6.67 -10.70 -1.55
N GLY A 49 5.49 -10.20 -1.90
CA GLY A 49 5.04 -10.06 -3.29
C GLY A 49 5.91 -9.09 -4.09
N PHE A 50 6.28 -7.94 -3.54
CA PHE A 50 7.17 -6.97 -4.19
C PHE A 50 8.58 -7.50 -4.37
N ILE A 51 9.14 -8.19 -3.38
CA ILE A 51 10.46 -8.84 -3.50
C ILE A 51 10.43 -9.88 -4.62
N ALA A 52 9.37 -10.69 -4.70
CA ALA A 52 9.21 -11.67 -5.78
C ALA A 52 9.06 -11.00 -7.15
N LEU A 53 8.23 -9.92 -7.27
CA LEU A 53 8.08 -9.14 -8.49
C LEU A 53 9.41 -8.56 -8.95
N THR A 54 10.17 -7.92 -8.05
CA THR A 54 11.46 -7.31 -8.38
C THR A 54 12.42 -8.36 -8.91
N ARG A 55 12.57 -9.50 -8.22
CA ARG A 55 13.44 -10.57 -8.68
C ARG A 55 13.03 -11.15 -10.04
N LEU A 56 11.76 -11.45 -10.21
CA LEU A 56 11.28 -12.07 -11.45
C LEU A 56 11.35 -11.12 -12.64
N TYR A 57 10.91 -9.87 -12.49
CA TYR A 57 10.82 -8.94 -13.60
C TYR A 57 12.13 -8.21 -13.89
N VAL A 58 12.87 -7.81 -12.87
CA VAL A 58 14.12 -7.06 -13.07
C VAL A 58 15.30 -8.01 -13.31
N GLU A 59 15.50 -9.00 -12.45
CA GLU A 59 16.62 -9.94 -12.56
C GLU A 59 16.36 -11.04 -13.61
N GLY A 60 15.15 -11.65 -13.60
CA GLY A 60 14.81 -12.77 -14.48
C GLY A 60 14.43 -12.36 -15.89
N MET A 61 13.75 -11.24 -16.08
CA MET A 61 13.18 -10.80 -17.35
C MET A 61 13.63 -9.39 -17.77
N GLY A 62 14.76 -8.92 -17.27
CA GLY A 62 15.29 -7.58 -17.56
C GLY A 62 15.50 -7.31 -19.06
N GLN A 63 15.93 -8.35 -19.84
CA GLN A 63 16.10 -8.23 -21.29
C GLN A 63 14.79 -8.02 -22.06
N ALA A 64 13.65 -8.39 -21.47
CA ALA A 64 12.32 -8.21 -22.05
C ALA A 64 11.58 -7.00 -21.48
N SER A 65 12.28 -6.06 -20.89
CA SER A 65 11.72 -4.88 -20.21
C SER A 65 10.79 -4.05 -21.08
N LEU A 66 11.12 -3.86 -22.34
CA LEU A 66 10.27 -3.14 -23.33
C LEU A 66 8.87 -3.75 -23.49
N VAL A 67 8.72 -5.03 -23.14
CA VAL A 67 7.45 -5.75 -23.28
C VAL A 67 6.59 -5.63 -22.02
N TRP A 68 7.17 -5.84 -20.84
CA TRP A 68 6.38 -5.89 -19.60
C TRP A 68 6.24 -4.53 -18.89
N GLN A 69 7.20 -3.63 -19.06
CA GLN A 69 7.21 -2.32 -18.43
C GLN A 69 5.93 -1.49 -18.69
N PRO A 70 5.43 -1.37 -19.94
CA PRO A 70 4.18 -0.63 -20.19
C PRO A 70 2.98 -1.26 -19.49
N THR A 71 2.92 -2.60 -19.42
CA THR A 71 1.84 -3.32 -18.74
C THR A 71 1.86 -3.05 -17.23
N VAL A 72 3.04 -3.12 -16.60
CA VAL A 72 3.19 -2.81 -15.17
C VAL A 72 2.86 -1.35 -14.89
N ALA A 73 3.28 -0.42 -15.76
CA ALA A 73 2.96 1.00 -15.63
C ALA A 73 1.44 1.26 -15.75
N ALA A 74 0.76 0.61 -16.68
CA ALA A 74 -0.70 0.71 -16.83
C ALA A 74 -1.42 0.16 -15.59
N VAL A 75 -1.02 -1.02 -15.10
CA VAL A 75 -1.55 -1.61 -13.86
C VAL A 75 -1.30 -0.68 -12.66
N ALA A 76 -0.13 -0.07 -12.56
CA ALA A 76 0.21 0.89 -11.51
C ALA A 76 -0.75 2.09 -11.52
N GLY A 77 -0.94 2.71 -12.68
CA GLY A 77 -1.85 3.85 -12.84
C GLY A 77 -3.30 3.51 -12.46
N MET A 78 -3.82 2.38 -12.96
CA MET A 78 -5.16 1.91 -12.61
C MET A 78 -5.29 1.58 -11.13
N THR A 79 -4.26 1.00 -10.51
CA THR A 79 -4.24 0.68 -9.09
C THR A 79 -4.29 1.95 -8.22
N ILE A 80 -3.55 3.01 -8.61
CA ILE A 80 -3.58 4.30 -7.93
C ILE A 80 -4.97 4.93 -8.01
N VAL A 81 -5.54 5.00 -9.21
CA VAL A 81 -6.84 5.63 -9.44
C VAL A 81 -7.94 4.90 -8.67
N THR A 82 -8.01 3.58 -8.81
CA THR A 82 -9.02 2.78 -8.11
C THR A 82 -8.86 2.83 -6.59
N GLY A 83 -7.64 2.70 -6.08
CA GLY A 83 -7.38 2.76 -4.64
C GLY A 83 -7.80 4.10 -4.03
N ASN A 84 -7.46 5.22 -4.65
CA ASN A 84 -7.81 6.55 -4.15
C ASN A 84 -9.32 6.84 -4.29
N LEU A 85 -9.93 6.55 -5.43
CA LEU A 85 -11.35 6.84 -5.64
C LEU A 85 -12.25 5.98 -4.73
N MET A 86 -11.92 4.70 -4.58
CA MET A 86 -12.70 3.80 -3.74
C MET A 86 -12.49 4.02 -2.23
N ALA A 87 -11.42 4.70 -1.82
CA ALA A 87 -11.22 5.09 -0.43
C ALA A 87 -12.20 6.18 0.03
N ILE A 88 -12.58 7.11 -0.85
CA ILE A 88 -13.39 8.30 -0.52
C ILE A 88 -14.76 7.95 0.10
N PRO A 89 -15.56 7.01 -0.45
CA PRO A 89 -16.89 6.71 0.08
C PRO A 89 -16.87 5.80 1.31
N GLN A 90 -15.71 5.38 1.81
CA GLN A 90 -15.65 4.40 2.90
C GLN A 90 -16.04 5.02 4.25
N GLN A 91 -16.84 4.28 5.00
CA GLN A 91 -17.25 4.62 6.37
C GLN A 91 -16.59 3.74 7.42
N ASN A 92 -16.05 2.59 7.01
CA ASN A 92 -15.28 1.69 7.86
C ASN A 92 -13.78 2.00 7.73
N ILE A 93 -13.10 2.19 8.88
CA ILE A 93 -11.69 2.58 8.90
C ILE A 93 -10.77 1.50 8.32
N LYS A 94 -11.09 0.21 8.54
CA LYS A 94 -10.30 -0.89 8.00
C LYS A 94 -10.40 -0.96 6.47
N ARG A 95 -11.59 -0.73 5.90
CA ARG A 95 -11.78 -0.64 4.44
C ARG A 95 -11.06 0.56 3.85
N LEU A 96 -11.13 1.71 4.52
CA LEU A 96 -10.40 2.90 4.11
C LEU A 96 -8.89 2.64 4.04
N LEU A 97 -8.31 2.04 5.09
CA LEU A 97 -6.89 1.67 5.11
C LEU A 97 -6.55 0.59 4.07
N ALA A 98 -7.47 -0.33 3.76
CA ALA A 98 -7.28 -1.30 2.69
C ALA A 98 -7.12 -0.62 1.33
N TYR A 99 -8.03 0.30 0.97
CA TYR A 99 -7.98 1.05 -0.29
C TYR A 99 -6.78 2.00 -0.34
N SER A 100 -6.44 2.66 0.76
CA SER A 100 -5.17 3.40 0.89
C SER A 100 -3.99 2.48 0.59
N GLY A 101 -3.97 1.28 1.18
CA GLY A 101 -2.93 0.28 0.91
C GLY A 101 -2.87 -0.16 -0.55
N ILE A 102 -4.00 -0.22 -1.27
CA ILE A 102 -4.05 -0.49 -2.71
C ILE A 102 -3.40 0.66 -3.50
N ALA A 103 -3.71 1.91 -3.18
CA ALA A 103 -3.06 3.06 -3.81
C ALA A 103 -1.54 3.05 -3.62
N HIS A 104 -1.06 2.69 -2.43
CA HIS A 104 0.37 2.56 -2.13
C HIS A 104 1.07 1.48 -2.97
N ILE A 105 0.38 0.37 -3.25
CA ILE A 105 0.88 -0.65 -4.17
C ILE A 105 1.11 -0.06 -5.56
N GLY A 106 0.20 0.76 -6.04
CA GLY A 106 0.35 1.44 -7.32
C GLY A 106 1.58 2.36 -7.35
N TYR A 107 1.85 3.12 -6.29
CA TYR A 107 3.08 3.94 -6.20
C TYR A 107 4.35 3.09 -6.23
N MET A 108 4.37 1.95 -5.52
CA MET A 108 5.51 1.04 -5.55
C MET A 108 5.70 0.37 -6.92
N LEU A 109 4.61 0.07 -7.64
CA LEU A 109 4.68 -0.47 -9.01
C LEU A 109 5.28 0.54 -10.02
N ILE A 110 5.09 1.86 -9.82
CA ILE A 110 5.77 2.87 -10.63
C ILE A 110 7.28 2.78 -10.42
N GLY A 111 7.75 2.63 -9.17
CA GLY A 111 9.16 2.45 -8.86
C GLY A 111 9.76 1.21 -9.54
N LEU A 112 9.00 0.10 -9.59
CA LEU A 112 9.40 -1.10 -10.32
C LEU A 112 9.45 -0.85 -11.84
N ALA A 113 8.46 -0.15 -12.39
CA ALA A 113 8.37 0.16 -13.82
C ALA A 113 9.47 1.12 -14.30
N SER A 114 10.09 1.90 -13.41
CA SER A 114 11.18 2.83 -13.77
C SER A 114 12.47 2.13 -14.21
N LEU A 115 12.65 0.84 -13.88
CA LEU A 115 13.83 0.01 -14.20
C LEU A 115 15.17 0.62 -13.80
N SER A 116 15.17 1.62 -12.93
CA SER A 116 16.38 2.22 -12.42
C SER A 116 16.81 1.59 -11.10
N SER A 117 18.12 1.53 -10.85
CA SER A 117 18.64 1.08 -9.54
C SER A 117 18.10 1.94 -8.39
N ASN A 118 17.93 3.25 -8.64
CA ASN A 118 17.32 4.17 -7.69
C ASN A 118 15.83 3.85 -7.46
N GLY A 119 15.08 3.49 -8.52
CA GLY A 119 13.67 3.10 -8.40
C GLY A 119 13.46 1.87 -7.53
N ILE A 120 14.32 0.86 -7.65
CA ILE A 120 14.29 -0.36 -6.81
C ILE A 120 14.63 -0.02 -5.36
N ALA A 121 15.68 0.76 -5.13
CA ALA A 121 16.05 1.21 -3.80
C ALA A 121 14.91 1.98 -3.13
N MET A 122 14.23 2.85 -3.89
CA MET A 122 13.04 3.58 -3.42
C MET A 122 11.87 2.66 -3.07
N VAL A 123 11.60 1.60 -3.85
CA VAL A 123 10.55 0.63 -3.51
C VAL A 123 10.85 -0.03 -2.17
N LEU A 124 12.11 -0.44 -1.92
CA LEU A 124 12.51 -1.04 -0.64
C LEU A 124 12.37 -0.07 0.54
N PHE A 125 12.84 1.15 0.37
CA PHE A 125 12.67 2.21 1.38
C PHE A 125 11.19 2.49 1.66
N TYR A 126 10.39 2.58 0.60
CA TYR A 126 8.95 2.79 0.71
C TYR A 126 8.24 1.65 1.44
N LEU A 127 8.63 0.39 1.19
CA LEU A 127 8.10 -0.76 1.92
C LEU A 127 8.34 -0.66 3.43
N VAL A 128 9.55 -0.21 3.83
CA VAL A 128 9.87 -0.01 5.25
C VAL A 128 9.02 1.11 5.86
N ALA A 129 8.92 2.27 5.18
CA ALA A 129 8.10 3.39 5.65
C ALA A 129 6.61 3.00 5.73
N TYR A 130 6.10 2.27 4.72
CA TYR A 130 4.74 1.75 4.69
C TYR A 130 4.46 0.76 5.82
N LEU A 131 5.44 -0.11 6.15
CA LEU A 131 5.34 -1.05 7.27
C LEU A 131 5.03 -0.31 8.58
N PHE A 132 5.88 0.66 8.94
CA PHE A 132 5.70 1.40 10.20
C PHE A 132 4.41 2.23 10.20
N GLY A 133 4.12 2.96 9.13
CA GLY A 133 2.92 3.79 9.04
C GLY A 133 1.64 2.97 9.10
N ASN A 134 1.58 1.87 8.36
CA ASN A 134 0.38 1.06 8.26
C ASN A 134 0.14 0.21 9.50
N MET A 135 1.20 -0.47 10.03
CA MET A 135 1.07 -1.21 11.29
C MET A 135 0.70 -0.28 12.44
N GLY A 136 1.34 0.90 12.53
CA GLY A 136 1.02 1.89 13.54
C GLY A 136 -0.43 2.36 13.47
N ALA A 137 -0.95 2.65 12.27
CA ALA A 137 -2.36 2.99 12.08
C ALA A 137 -3.30 1.86 12.55
N PHE A 138 -3.01 0.61 12.19
CA PHE A 138 -3.82 -0.53 12.63
C PHE A 138 -3.75 -0.79 14.15
N PHE A 139 -2.63 -0.51 14.82
CA PHE A 139 -2.57 -0.57 16.28
C PHE A 139 -3.47 0.47 16.94
N VAL A 140 -3.53 1.68 16.40
CA VAL A 140 -4.49 2.69 16.88
C VAL A 140 -5.92 2.26 16.60
N VAL A 141 -6.20 1.69 15.43
CA VAL A 141 -7.53 1.14 15.09
C VAL A 141 -7.93 0.07 16.09
N GLU A 142 -7.05 -0.87 16.43
CA GLU A 142 -7.33 -1.91 17.42
C GLU A 142 -7.66 -1.33 18.79
N ALA A 143 -6.88 -0.33 19.25
CA ALA A 143 -7.11 0.32 20.55
C ALA A 143 -8.48 1.01 20.61
N VAL A 144 -8.85 1.76 19.55
CA VAL A 144 -10.15 2.44 19.46
C VAL A 144 -11.29 1.43 19.30
N SER A 145 -11.14 0.43 18.43
CA SER A 145 -12.14 -0.60 18.17
C SER A 145 -12.50 -1.39 19.43
N ARG A 146 -11.51 -1.68 20.29
CA ARG A 146 -11.75 -2.34 21.59
C ARG A 146 -12.54 -1.47 22.56
N SER A 147 -12.28 -0.17 22.59
CA SER A 147 -12.97 0.75 23.51
C SER A 147 -14.39 1.08 23.04
N GLU A 148 -14.56 1.34 21.73
CA GLU A 148 -15.83 1.81 21.15
C GLU A 148 -16.69 0.66 20.58
N LYS A 149 -16.14 -0.57 20.49
CA LYS A 149 -16.77 -1.75 19.87
C LYS A 149 -17.28 -1.48 18.45
N SER A 150 -16.59 -0.62 17.70
CA SER A 150 -16.98 -0.18 16.37
C SER A 150 -15.75 0.15 15.52
N ASP A 151 -15.78 -0.31 14.26
CA ASP A 151 -14.77 0.01 13.25
C ASP A 151 -15.19 1.18 12.34
N GLN A 152 -16.27 1.88 12.67
CA GLN A 152 -16.76 3.01 11.91
C GLN A 152 -15.93 4.27 12.16
N ILE A 153 -15.69 5.08 11.11
CA ILE A 153 -14.95 6.34 11.20
C ILE A 153 -15.59 7.30 12.22
N VAL A 154 -16.91 7.23 12.39
CA VAL A 154 -17.65 8.03 13.36
C VAL A 154 -17.19 7.78 14.82
N ALA A 155 -16.70 6.58 15.14
CA ALA A 155 -16.17 6.24 16.46
C ALA A 155 -14.92 7.07 16.85
N TYR A 156 -14.24 7.65 15.87
CA TYR A 156 -13.06 8.51 16.10
C TYR A 156 -13.41 9.96 16.43
N ARG A 157 -14.71 10.34 16.41
CA ARG A 157 -15.14 11.67 16.81
C ARG A 157 -14.81 11.92 18.28
N GLY A 158 -14.17 13.05 18.55
CA GLY A 158 -13.75 13.42 19.91
C GLY A 158 -12.61 12.58 20.49
N LEU A 159 -11.90 11.78 19.69
CA LEU A 159 -10.77 10.97 20.14
C LEU A 159 -9.69 11.83 20.81
N ALA A 160 -9.46 13.05 20.32
CA ALA A 160 -8.49 13.98 20.90
C ALA A 160 -8.83 14.39 22.33
N GLN A 161 -10.11 14.44 22.71
CA GLN A 161 -10.57 14.75 24.05
C GLN A 161 -10.52 13.55 25.00
N ARG A 162 -10.80 12.35 24.47
CA ARG A 162 -10.81 11.10 25.26
C ARG A 162 -9.42 10.49 25.42
N SER A 163 -8.62 10.51 24.37
CA SER A 163 -7.29 9.89 24.32
C SER A 163 -6.37 10.68 23.38
N PRO A 164 -5.79 11.81 23.85
CA PRO A 164 -5.01 12.72 22.99
C PRO A 164 -3.79 12.04 22.37
N LEU A 165 -3.17 11.09 23.07
CA LEU A 165 -2.02 10.36 22.57
C LEU A 165 -2.39 9.46 21.37
N LEU A 166 -3.52 8.74 21.44
CA LEU A 166 -4.01 7.91 20.33
C LEU A 166 -4.43 8.78 19.14
N ALA A 167 -5.04 9.93 19.40
CA ALA A 167 -5.42 10.87 18.35
C ALA A 167 -4.18 11.43 17.62
N LEU A 168 -3.14 11.82 18.38
CA LEU A 168 -1.89 12.30 17.82
C LEU A 168 -1.18 11.19 17.03
N ALA A 169 -1.11 9.98 17.57
CA ALA A 169 -0.52 8.83 16.87
C ALA A 169 -1.25 8.54 15.54
N MET A 170 -2.59 8.51 15.55
CA MET A 170 -3.39 8.32 14.35
C MET A 170 -3.13 9.42 13.32
N LEU A 171 -3.08 10.68 13.76
CA LEU A 171 -2.77 11.81 12.89
C LEU A 171 -1.39 11.63 12.23
N VAL A 172 -0.36 11.31 13.01
CA VAL A 172 1.01 11.11 12.49
C VAL A 172 1.05 9.98 11.47
N PHE A 173 0.42 8.83 11.74
CA PHE A 173 0.40 7.71 10.81
C PHE A 173 -0.39 8.01 9.54
N LEU A 174 -1.55 8.68 9.64
CA LEU A 174 -2.32 9.07 8.46
C LEU A 174 -1.60 10.14 7.63
N LEU A 175 -0.94 11.11 8.25
CA LEU A 175 -0.11 12.09 7.53
C LEU A 175 1.09 11.41 6.84
N SER A 176 1.72 10.45 7.50
CA SER A 176 2.79 9.64 6.91
C SER A 176 2.29 8.85 5.69
N LEU A 177 1.12 8.20 5.79
CA LEU A 177 0.48 7.52 4.67
C LEU A 177 0.02 8.50 3.57
N GLY A 178 -0.42 9.69 3.93
CA GLY A 178 -0.78 10.76 2.98
C GLY A 178 0.41 11.41 2.25
N GLY A 179 1.66 11.08 2.67
CA GLY A 179 2.87 11.60 2.01
C GLY A 179 3.21 13.05 2.37
N ILE A 180 2.71 13.56 3.51
CA ILE A 180 3.05 14.90 3.98
C ILE A 180 4.46 14.90 4.61
N PRO A 181 5.32 15.92 4.30
CA PRO A 181 6.78 15.83 4.40
C PRO A 181 7.41 15.88 5.81
N PHE A 182 6.68 15.64 6.88
CA PHE A 182 7.26 15.60 8.23
C PHE A 182 7.72 14.22 8.71
N VAL A 183 7.46 13.16 7.93
CA VAL A 183 7.81 11.78 8.30
C VAL A 183 8.35 11.07 7.06
N ALA A 184 9.58 10.59 7.13
CA ALA A 184 10.33 9.69 6.23
C ALA A 184 10.18 9.81 4.69
N ARG A 185 9.14 10.47 4.17
CA ARG A 185 8.80 10.55 2.73
C ARG A 185 9.28 11.80 2.00
N SER A 186 9.80 12.78 2.73
CA SER A 186 10.27 14.05 2.12
C SER A 186 11.52 13.90 1.26
N GLU A 187 12.26 12.81 1.42
CA GLU A 187 13.47 12.57 0.62
C GLU A 187 13.17 12.09 -0.81
N GLU A 188 12.04 11.43 -1.04
CA GLU A 188 11.64 10.98 -2.39
C GLU A 188 11.51 12.14 -3.40
N ARG A 189 11.08 13.33 -2.95
CA ARG A 189 10.97 14.51 -3.81
C ARG A 189 12.32 15.13 -4.16
N ARG A 190 13.36 14.95 -3.36
CA ARG A 190 14.70 15.47 -3.68
C ARG A 190 15.39 14.62 -4.73
N VAL A 191 15.30 13.29 -4.61
CA VAL A 191 15.95 12.37 -5.56
C VAL A 191 15.25 12.37 -6.93
N GLY A 192 13.93 12.55 -6.99
CA GLY A 192 13.18 12.66 -8.26
C GLY A 192 13.40 13.96 -9.03
N LYS A 193 14.13 14.95 -8.48
CA LYS A 193 14.50 16.20 -9.18
C LYS A 193 15.92 16.19 -9.78
N GLU A 194 16.68 15.17 -9.49
CA GLU A 194 18.06 15.00 -9.98
C GLU A 194 18.17 13.96 -11.11
N CYS A 195 17.03 13.47 -11.65
CA CYS A 195 16.97 12.58 -12.81
C CYS A 195 16.41 13.30 -14.03
#